data_b9432d380995367f9fe237cea7901c01
#
_entry.id   b9432d380995367f9fe237cea7901c01
#
_cell.length_a   1.000
_cell.length_b   1.000
_cell.length_c   1.000
_cell.angle_alpha   90.00
_cell.angle_beta   90.00
_cell.angle_gamma   90.00
#
_symmetry.space_group_name_H-M   'P 1'
#
loop_
_entity.id
_entity.type
_entity.pdbx_description
1 polymer ?
#
loop_
_entity_poly.entity_id
_entity_poly.type
_entity_poly.pdbx_seq_one_letter_code
_entity_poly.pdbx_strand_id
1 'polypeptide(L)'
;MCIRDRDNDIAPHFGAHGIAMTQARHFYDQDTLTFTYMVSDPNSGLAATVDPVLNLDYVSGTLGARSTDEVLRRVRHQGLSLQYILETHIHADHLSSAPHIREQLGGKIVIGTLITTVKETFAKIFAEGDGFHRYGSQFDLMLSDGDAFALGDLKVLGFHAPGHTPACMAYLTEGALFVGDTLFMPDAGTARCDFPGGDALDRFASEE
;
A
#
# COMPACT_ATOMS: atom_id res chain seq x y z
N MET A 1 2.72 13.85 4.12
CA MET A 1 1.95 15.01 4.67
C MET A 1 0.96 14.45 5.65
N CYS A 2 1.27 14.57 6.94
CA CYS A 2 0.43 14.01 7.99
C CYS A 2 -0.64 15.04 8.36
N ILE A 3 -1.88 14.75 8.03
CA ILE A 3 -3.02 15.59 8.39
C ILE A 3 -3.65 14.96 9.63
N ARG A 4 -3.56 15.66 10.76
CA ARG A 4 -4.38 15.37 11.94
C ARG A 4 -5.77 15.92 11.66
N ASP A 5 -6.71 15.05 11.31
CA ASP A 5 -8.11 15.40 11.44
C ASP A 5 -8.83 14.36 12.31
N ARG A 6 -9.69 14.83 13.21
CA ARG A 6 -10.35 13.99 14.23
C ARG A 6 -11.37 13.02 13.62
N ASP A 7 -11.69 13.19 12.33
CA ASP A 7 -12.70 12.40 11.63
C ASP A 7 -12.13 11.37 10.64
N ASN A 8 -10.81 11.14 10.63
CA ASN A 8 -10.12 10.18 9.74
C ASN A 8 -10.29 10.44 8.23
N ASP A 9 -10.96 11.52 7.84
CA ASP A 9 -11.08 11.92 6.43
C ASP A 9 -10.02 12.99 6.13
N ILE A 10 -9.19 12.75 5.13
CA ILE A 10 -8.31 13.76 4.57
C ILE A 10 -9.22 14.66 3.73
N ALA A 11 -9.45 15.89 4.19
CA ALA A 11 -10.38 16.81 3.54
C ALA A 11 -10.01 17.00 2.05
N PRO A 12 -10.98 16.97 1.13
CA PRO A 12 -10.70 17.20 -0.27
C PRO A 12 -10.21 18.66 -0.46
N HIS A 13 -8.99 18.81 -0.94
CA HIS A 13 -8.51 20.11 -1.42
C HIS A 13 -8.97 20.29 -2.86
N PHE A 14 -9.84 21.25 -3.12
CA PHE A 14 -10.19 21.64 -4.48
C PHE A 14 -9.01 22.38 -5.11
N GLY A 15 -8.46 21.82 -6.18
CA GLY A 15 -7.47 22.53 -7.00
C GLY A 15 -8.09 23.79 -7.64
N ALA A 16 -7.26 24.78 -7.94
CA ALA A 16 -7.68 26.07 -8.48
C ALA A 16 -8.42 26.03 -9.84
N HIS A 17 -8.63 24.85 -10.42
CA HIS A 17 -9.27 24.61 -11.72
C HIS A 17 -10.44 23.61 -11.69
N GLY A 18 -11.02 23.34 -10.52
CA GLY A 18 -12.20 22.44 -10.45
C GLY A 18 -11.90 20.95 -10.72
N ILE A 19 -10.64 20.53 -10.68
CA ILE A 19 -10.25 19.13 -10.78
C ILE A 19 -10.63 18.46 -9.46
N ALA A 20 -11.41 17.39 -9.53
CA ALA A 20 -11.76 16.60 -8.36
C ALA A 20 -10.48 16.01 -7.76
N MET A 21 -10.21 16.37 -6.51
CA MET A 21 -9.04 15.83 -5.79
C MET A 21 -9.38 14.46 -5.20
N THR A 22 -8.36 13.63 -5.12
CA THR A 22 -8.41 12.34 -4.44
C THR A 22 -9.04 12.46 -3.05
N GLN A 23 -10.02 11.62 -2.76
CA GLN A 23 -10.47 11.40 -1.39
C GLN A 23 -9.65 10.27 -0.79
N ALA A 24 -8.87 10.59 0.23
CA ALA A 24 -8.08 9.61 0.95
C ALA A 24 -8.53 9.50 2.41
N ARG A 25 -8.59 8.26 2.91
CA ARG A 25 -8.92 7.96 4.29
C ARG A 25 -7.94 6.92 4.82
N HIS A 26 -7.47 7.10 6.05
CA HIS A 26 -6.63 6.13 6.72
C HIS A 26 -7.40 5.29 7.74
N PHE A 27 -6.91 4.07 7.96
CA PHE A 27 -7.35 3.12 8.98
C PHE A 27 -6.11 2.69 9.76
N TYR A 28 -6.09 2.96 11.04
CA TYR A 28 -4.96 2.62 11.89
C TYR A 28 -5.19 1.28 12.59
N ASP A 29 -4.29 0.35 12.40
CA ASP A 29 -4.25 -0.91 13.12
C ASP A 29 -3.35 -0.77 14.35
N GLN A 30 -3.93 -0.95 15.54
CA GLN A 30 -3.21 -0.82 16.80
C GLN A 30 -2.33 -2.04 17.12
N ASP A 31 -2.62 -3.20 16.54
CA ASP A 31 -1.89 -4.43 16.83
C ASP A 31 -0.56 -4.46 16.06
N THR A 32 -0.57 -4.00 14.81
CA THR A 32 0.62 -3.95 13.94
C THR A 32 1.24 -2.55 13.84
N LEU A 33 0.58 -1.51 14.41
CA LEU A 33 0.99 -0.10 14.35
C LEU A 33 1.06 0.46 12.92
N THR A 34 0.24 -0.07 12.03
CA THR A 34 0.27 0.18 10.58
C THR A 34 -0.93 0.99 10.13
N PHE A 35 -0.79 1.73 9.04
CA PHE A 35 -1.88 2.42 8.35
C PHE A 35 -2.24 1.71 7.05
N THR A 36 -3.52 1.37 6.90
CA THR A 36 -4.14 1.10 5.60
C THR A 36 -4.77 2.37 5.09
N TYR A 37 -4.64 2.66 3.80
CA TYR A 37 -5.36 3.79 3.21
C TYR A 37 -6.43 3.29 2.24
N MET A 38 -7.54 4.03 2.16
CA MET A 38 -8.54 3.92 1.10
C MET A 38 -8.50 5.22 0.30
N VAL A 39 -8.41 5.08 -1.00
CA VAL A 39 -8.33 6.17 -1.97
C VAL A 39 -9.53 6.03 -2.89
N SER A 40 -10.25 7.11 -3.17
CA SER A 40 -11.38 7.08 -4.10
C SER A 40 -11.44 8.30 -4.98
N ASP A 41 -11.93 8.07 -6.19
CA ASP A 41 -12.36 9.11 -7.10
C ASP A 41 -13.82 9.47 -6.81
N PRO A 42 -14.10 10.70 -6.36
CA PRO A 42 -15.46 11.13 -6.02
C PRO A 42 -16.40 11.20 -7.22
N ASN A 43 -15.88 11.30 -8.45
CA ASN A 43 -16.70 11.38 -9.65
C ASN A 43 -17.21 10.01 -10.10
N SER A 44 -16.31 9.03 -10.17
CA SER A 44 -16.63 7.69 -10.68
C SER A 44 -17.09 6.71 -9.59
N GLY A 45 -16.79 6.98 -8.33
CA GLY A 45 -17.00 6.04 -7.24
C GLY A 45 -16.06 4.84 -7.25
N LEU A 46 -14.99 4.89 -8.05
CA LEU A 46 -13.95 3.87 -8.05
C LEU A 46 -12.96 4.11 -6.89
N ALA A 47 -12.51 3.02 -6.29
CA ALA A 47 -11.62 3.08 -5.13
C ALA A 47 -10.43 2.11 -5.26
N ALA A 48 -9.38 2.42 -4.51
CA ALA A 48 -8.25 1.54 -4.25
C ALA A 48 -7.96 1.51 -2.74
N THR A 49 -7.32 0.44 -2.27
CA THR A 49 -6.68 0.38 -0.94
C THR A 49 -5.18 0.38 -1.10
N VAL A 50 -4.47 0.89 -0.09
CA VAL A 50 -2.99 0.87 -0.03
C VAL A 50 -2.58 0.22 1.28
N ASP A 51 -1.68 -0.75 1.20
CA ASP A 51 -1.10 -1.52 2.31
C ASP A 51 -2.15 -2.05 3.30
N PRO A 52 -3.11 -2.85 2.87
CA PRO A 52 -4.12 -3.39 3.75
C PRO A 52 -3.55 -4.50 4.63
N VAL A 53 -3.84 -4.46 5.93
CA VAL A 53 -3.24 -5.33 6.94
C VAL A 53 -4.25 -6.31 7.57
N LEU A 54 -3.79 -7.53 7.89
CA LEU A 54 -4.45 -8.45 8.80
C LEU A 54 -4.00 -8.20 10.23
N ASN A 55 -4.94 -8.21 11.18
CA ASN A 55 -4.62 -8.16 12.58
C ASN A 55 -3.87 -9.42 13.02
N LEU A 56 -2.83 -9.27 13.80
CA LEU A 56 -2.07 -10.37 14.39
C LEU A 56 -1.99 -10.18 15.90
N ASP A 57 -2.55 -11.11 16.63
CA ASP A 57 -2.26 -11.24 18.06
C ASP A 57 -0.95 -12.02 18.23
N TYR A 58 0.12 -11.32 18.54
CA TYR A 58 1.46 -11.90 18.72
C TYR A 58 1.55 -12.91 19.87
N VAL A 59 0.67 -12.80 20.87
CA VAL A 59 0.69 -13.70 22.04
C VAL A 59 0.08 -15.06 21.69
N SER A 60 -1.06 -15.05 21.01
CA SER A 60 -1.76 -16.28 20.61
C SER A 60 -1.39 -16.78 19.22
N GLY A 61 -0.74 -15.97 18.41
CA GLY A 61 -0.50 -16.23 16.98
C GLY A 61 -1.78 -16.23 16.15
N THR A 62 -2.87 -15.66 16.66
CA THR A 62 -4.16 -15.66 15.98
C THR A 62 -4.26 -14.51 14.99
N LEU A 63 -4.67 -14.84 13.77
CA LEU A 63 -4.98 -13.85 12.74
C LEU A 63 -6.44 -13.41 12.86
N GLY A 64 -6.66 -12.10 12.70
CA GLY A 64 -7.99 -11.47 12.63
C GLY A 64 -8.12 -10.58 11.40
N ALA A 65 -9.33 -10.15 11.11
CA ALA A 65 -9.63 -9.29 9.97
C ALA A 65 -10.35 -7.98 10.39
N ARG A 66 -10.23 -7.57 11.66
CA ARG A 66 -10.96 -6.41 12.20
C ARG A 66 -10.69 -5.12 11.39
N SER A 67 -9.41 -4.82 11.13
CA SER A 67 -9.01 -3.64 10.36
C SER A 67 -9.45 -3.75 8.91
N THR A 68 -9.32 -4.93 8.32
CA THR A 68 -9.84 -5.23 6.97
C THR A 68 -11.35 -5.09 6.91
N ASP A 69 -12.09 -5.61 7.90
CA ASP A 69 -13.56 -5.52 7.96
C ASP A 69 -14.04 -4.07 8.06
N GLU A 70 -13.26 -3.19 8.67
CA GLU A 70 -13.57 -1.77 8.69
C GLU A 70 -13.44 -1.15 7.29
N VAL A 71 -12.39 -1.46 6.55
CA VAL A 71 -12.23 -1.07 5.14
C VAL A 71 -13.38 -1.60 4.29
N LEU A 72 -13.71 -2.91 4.40
CA LEU A 72 -14.81 -3.53 3.65
C LEU A 72 -16.15 -2.86 3.93
N ARG A 73 -16.45 -2.58 5.21
CA ARG A 73 -17.67 -1.87 5.61
C ARG A 73 -17.73 -0.47 5.02
N ARG A 74 -16.59 0.24 5.03
CA ARG A 74 -16.53 1.61 4.48
C ARG A 74 -16.77 1.63 2.98
N VAL A 75 -16.11 0.78 2.21
CA VAL A 75 -16.30 0.65 0.76
C VAL A 75 -17.78 0.38 0.43
N ARG A 76 -18.39 -0.60 1.13
CA ARG A 76 -19.81 -0.94 0.94
C ARG A 76 -20.76 0.19 1.33
N HIS A 77 -20.51 0.84 2.47
CA HIS A 77 -21.36 1.94 2.97
C HIS A 77 -21.37 3.15 2.04
N GLN A 78 -20.23 3.46 1.44
CA GLN A 78 -20.10 4.56 0.48
C GLN A 78 -20.51 4.17 -0.95
N GLY A 79 -20.87 2.92 -1.19
CA GLY A 79 -21.24 2.43 -2.52
C GLY A 79 -20.07 2.47 -3.53
N LEU A 80 -18.83 2.39 -3.03
CA LEU A 80 -17.64 2.41 -3.87
C LEU A 80 -17.40 1.05 -4.52
N SER A 81 -16.78 1.07 -5.71
CA SER A 81 -16.31 -0.12 -6.41
C SER A 81 -14.79 -0.21 -6.30
N LEU A 82 -14.28 -1.25 -5.63
CA LEU A 82 -12.84 -1.44 -5.45
C LEU A 82 -12.22 -1.92 -6.75
N GLN A 83 -11.29 -1.16 -7.31
CA GLN A 83 -10.61 -1.47 -8.56
C GLN A 83 -9.19 -2.02 -8.33
N TYR A 84 -8.48 -1.48 -7.34
CA TYR A 84 -7.11 -1.85 -7.04
C TYR A 84 -6.87 -2.05 -5.55
N ILE A 85 -5.91 -2.92 -5.24
CA ILE A 85 -5.33 -3.16 -3.93
C ILE A 85 -3.84 -3.00 -4.11
N LEU A 86 -3.29 -1.88 -3.64
CA LEU A 86 -1.91 -1.47 -3.86
C LEU A 86 -1.06 -1.91 -2.68
N GLU A 87 0.06 -2.54 -2.95
CA GLU A 87 1.10 -2.85 -1.98
C GLU A 87 2.32 -1.99 -2.28
N THR A 88 2.78 -1.20 -1.30
CA THR A 88 4.02 -0.42 -1.49
C THR A 88 5.23 -1.34 -1.47
N HIS A 89 5.21 -2.38 -0.66
CA HIS A 89 6.27 -3.39 -0.56
C HIS A 89 5.75 -4.70 0.07
N ILE A 90 6.59 -5.71 0.18
CA ILE A 90 6.33 -6.87 1.06
C ILE A 90 6.74 -6.49 2.47
N HIS A 91 5.78 -6.63 3.39
CA HIS A 91 5.97 -6.39 4.80
C HIS A 91 6.57 -7.63 5.49
N ALA A 92 7.50 -7.40 6.42
CA ALA A 92 8.13 -8.46 7.22
C ALA A 92 7.49 -8.61 8.60
N ASP A 93 6.80 -7.60 9.07
CA ASP A 93 6.27 -7.44 10.42
C ASP A 93 4.75 -7.65 10.51
N HIS A 94 4.06 -7.70 9.38
CA HIS A 94 2.62 -8.02 9.33
C HIS A 94 2.23 -8.74 8.04
N LEU A 95 1.03 -9.30 8.02
CA LEU A 95 0.47 -9.95 6.84
C LEU A 95 -0.47 -9.01 6.09
N SER A 96 -0.33 -8.96 4.77
CA SER A 96 -1.28 -8.25 3.91
C SER A 96 -2.65 -8.93 3.91
N SER A 97 -3.70 -8.12 3.96
CA SER A 97 -5.08 -8.58 3.77
C SER A 97 -5.56 -8.48 2.31
N ALA A 98 -4.69 -8.16 1.37
CA ALA A 98 -5.05 -8.01 -0.05
C ALA A 98 -5.81 -9.23 -0.62
N PRO A 99 -5.40 -10.49 -0.36
CA PRO A 99 -6.15 -11.65 -0.84
C PRO A 99 -7.58 -11.71 -0.26
N HIS A 100 -7.74 -11.37 1.03
CA HIS A 100 -9.05 -11.36 1.69
C HIS A 100 -9.95 -10.25 1.12
N ILE A 101 -9.42 -9.05 0.93
CA ILE A 101 -10.17 -7.94 0.31
C ILE A 101 -10.59 -8.30 -1.11
N ARG A 102 -9.68 -8.88 -1.91
CA ARG A 102 -9.98 -9.32 -3.28
C ARG A 102 -11.11 -10.34 -3.33
N GLU A 103 -11.13 -11.29 -2.40
CA GLU A 103 -12.21 -12.27 -2.30
C GLU A 103 -13.57 -11.62 -2.01
N GLN A 104 -13.61 -10.58 -1.18
CA GLN A 104 -14.82 -9.92 -0.70
C GLN A 104 -15.37 -8.82 -1.60
N LEU A 105 -14.50 -8.09 -2.28
CA LEU A 105 -14.85 -6.89 -3.07
C LEU A 105 -14.35 -6.93 -4.51
N GLY A 106 -13.55 -7.93 -4.88
CA GLY A 106 -12.81 -7.92 -6.13
C GLY A 106 -11.61 -6.98 -6.07
N GLY A 107 -11.23 -6.46 -7.23
CA GLY A 107 -10.06 -5.59 -7.37
C GLY A 107 -8.79 -6.37 -7.77
N LYS A 108 -7.82 -5.65 -8.32
CA LYS A 108 -6.52 -6.19 -8.76
C LYS A 108 -5.46 -5.89 -7.72
N ILE A 109 -4.69 -6.89 -7.33
CA ILE A 109 -3.53 -6.70 -6.44
C ILE A 109 -2.37 -6.19 -7.27
N VAL A 110 -1.79 -5.06 -6.85
CA VAL A 110 -0.74 -4.32 -7.57
C VAL A 110 0.48 -4.17 -6.69
N ILE A 111 1.68 -4.37 -7.26
CA ILE A 111 2.97 -4.19 -6.57
C ILE A 111 4.04 -3.77 -7.58
N GLY A 112 5.23 -3.37 -7.12
CA GLY A 112 6.38 -3.08 -7.98
C GLY A 112 7.00 -4.33 -8.62
N THR A 113 7.52 -4.21 -9.84
CA THR A 113 8.17 -5.32 -10.59
C THR A 113 9.35 -5.93 -9.85
N LEU A 114 10.08 -5.14 -9.04
CA LEU A 114 11.26 -5.61 -8.29
C LEU A 114 10.91 -6.55 -7.13
N ILE A 115 9.62 -6.81 -6.88
CA ILE A 115 9.19 -7.85 -5.96
C ILE A 115 9.81 -9.22 -6.27
N THR A 116 10.09 -9.49 -7.53
CA THR A 116 10.76 -10.73 -7.96
C THR A 116 12.16 -10.85 -7.36
N THR A 117 12.92 -9.75 -7.30
CA THR A 117 14.25 -9.70 -6.69
C THR A 117 14.19 -9.99 -5.18
N VAL A 118 13.23 -9.38 -4.49
CA VAL A 118 13.01 -9.62 -3.06
C VAL A 118 12.68 -11.10 -2.82
N LYS A 119 11.75 -11.66 -3.60
CA LYS A 119 11.34 -13.05 -3.49
C LYS A 119 12.49 -14.02 -3.77
N GLU A 120 13.35 -13.74 -4.73
CA GLU A 120 14.54 -14.53 -5.00
C GLU A 120 15.54 -14.52 -3.83
N THR A 121 15.71 -13.35 -3.20
CA THR A 121 16.55 -13.19 -2.01
C THR A 121 16.02 -14.02 -0.84
N PHE A 122 14.74 -13.92 -0.56
CA PHE A 122 14.09 -14.69 0.51
C PHE A 122 14.08 -16.20 0.24
N ALA A 123 13.82 -16.62 -1.01
CA ALA A 123 13.87 -18.03 -1.38
C ALA A 123 15.23 -18.66 -1.10
N LYS A 124 16.33 -17.90 -1.26
CA LYS A 124 17.67 -18.36 -0.92
C LYS A 124 17.91 -18.44 0.58
N ILE A 125 17.43 -17.40 1.34
CA ILE A 125 17.62 -17.31 2.80
C ILE A 125 16.86 -18.43 3.52
N PHE A 126 15.61 -18.68 3.12
CA PHE A 126 14.73 -19.66 3.76
C PHE A 126 14.78 -21.04 3.12
N ALA A 127 15.66 -21.28 2.14
CA ALA A 127 15.80 -22.54 1.41
C ALA A 127 14.44 -23.06 0.90
N GLU A 128 13.58 -22.15 0.41
CA GLU A 128 12.26 -22.46 -0.10
C GLU A 128 12.36 -23.34 -1.36
N GLY A 129 11.59 -24.42 -1.36
CA GLY A 129 11.55 -25.38 -2.46
C GLY A 129 10.83 -24.85 -3.72
N ASP A 130 10.61 -25.75 -4.69
CA ASP A 130 10.03 -25.43 -6.00
C ASP A 130 8.57 -24.90 -5.95
N GLY A 131 7.88 -25.04 -4.81
CA GLY A 131 6.53 -24.52 -4.60
C GLY A 131 6.43 -23.01 -4.35
N PHE A 132 7.56 -22.31 -4.18
CA PHE A 132 7.56 -20.88 -3.93
C PHE A 132 7.36 -20.10 -5.23
N HIS A 133 6.25 -19.36 -5.33
CA HIS A 133 5.90 -18.57 -6.52
C HIS A 133 6.81 -17.34 -6.70
N ARG A 134 7.98 -17.53 -7.28
CA ARG A 134 9.04 -16.50 -7.44
C ARG A 134 8.67 -15.38 -8.40
N TYR A 135 7.83 -15.68 -9.40
CA TYR A 135 7.55 -14.79 -10.54
C TYR A 135 6.37 -13.82 -10.32
N GLY A 136 5.94 -13.60 -9.09
CA GLY A 136 4.89 -12.63 -8.80
C GLY A 136 3.48 -13.02 -9.27
N SER A 137 3.22 -14.31 -9.57
CA SER A 137 1.93 -14.79 -10.10
C SER A 137 0.73 -14.57 -9.16
N GLN A 138 0.96 -14.20 -7.90
CA GLN A 138 -0.08 -13.80 -6.94
C GLN A 138 -0.56 -12.36 -7.13
N PHE A 139 0.17 -11.55 -7.89
CA PHE A 139 -0.18 -10.17 -8.20
C PHE A 139 -0.79 -10.09 -9.59
N ASP A 140 -1.83 -9.26 -9.73
CA ASP A 140 -2.56 -9.10 -10.99
C ASP A 140 -1.89 -8.05 -11.89
N LEU A 141 -1.14 -7.11 -11.30
CA LEU A 141 -0.41 -6.07 -12.01
C LEU A 141 0.91 -5.78 -11.29
N MET A 142 2.00 -5.71 -12.04
CA MET A 142 3.31 -5.29 -11.53
C MET A 142 3.75 -4.03 -12.27
N LEU A 143 4.09 -2.98 -11.51
CA LEU A 143 4.47 -1.68 -12.03
C LEU A 143 5.99 -1.50 -12.05
N SER A 144 6.48 -0.95 -13.15
CA SER A 144 7.82 -0.40 -13.25
C SER A 144 7.84 1.04 -12.77
N ASP A 145 9.04 1.58 -12.54
CA ASP A 145 9.23 2.98 -12.21
C ASP A 145 8.61 3.89 -13.29
N GLY A 146 7.80 4.86 -12.88
CA GLY A 146 7.11 5.79 -13.75
C GLY A 146 5.85 5.25 -14.44
N ASP A 147 5.48 3.99 -14.22
CA ASP A 147 4.23 3.46 -14.75
C ASP A 147 3.01 4.15 -14.11
N ALA A 148 1.97 4.31 -14.92
CA ALA A 148 0.74 4.96 -14.48
C ALA A 148 -0.50 4.15 -14.89
N PHE A 149 -1.54 4.25 -14.06
CA PHE A 149 -2.85 3.68 -14.34
C PHE A 149 -3.96 4.65 -13.94
N ALA A 150 -5.17 4.40 -14.42
CA ALA A 150 -6.33 5.20 -14.05
C ALA A 150 -7.10 4.56 -12.89
N LEU A 151 -7.53 5.39 -11.94
CA LEU A 151 -8.53 5.07 -10.92
C LEU A 151 -9.73 6.00 -11.13
N GLY A 152 -10.65 5.61 -12.00
CA GLY A 152 -11.66 6.51 -12.50
C GLY A 152 -11.05 7.66 -13.30
N ASP A 153 -11.37 8.89 -12.91
CA ASP A 153 -10.81 10.11 -13.49
C ASP A 153 -9.44 10.49 -12.92
N LEU A 154 -9.01 9.83 -11.83
CA LEU A 154 -7.70 10.07 -11.21
C LEU A 154 -6.61 9.31 -11.94
N LYS A 155 -5.44 9.94 -12.08
CA LYS A 155 -4.21 9.29 -12.51
C LYS A 155 -3.41 8.88 -11.29
N VAL A 156 -3.05 7.60 -11.21
CA VAL A 156 -2.12 7.07 -10.20
C VAL A 156 -0.79 6.76 -10.88
N LEU A 157 0.29 7.32 -10.36
CA LEU A 157 1.65 7.13 -10.85
C LEU A 157 2.45 6.35 -9.81
N GLY A 158 3.08 5.25 -10.21
CA GLY A 158 3.97 4.47 -9.38
C GLY A 158 5.42 4.92 -9.54
N PHE A 159 6.09 5.20 -8.44
CA PHE A 159 7.52 5.48 -8.39
C PHE A 159 8.25 4.38 -7.65
N HIS A 160 9.41 4.01 -8.14
CA HIS A 160 10.32 3.15 -7.42
C HIS A 160 11.01 3.95 -6.31
N ALA A 161 10.84 3.53 -5.07
CA ALA A 161 11.35 4.19 -3.87
C ALA A 161 12.19 3.20 -3.02
N PRO A 162 13.31 2.67 -3.57
CA PRO A 162 14.13 1.67 -2.89
C PRO A 162 14.78 2.26 -1.62
N GLY A 163 15.25 1.35 -0.76
CA GLY A 163 15.99 1.72 0.45
C GLY A 163 15.56 0.88 1.63
N HIS A 164 14.32 0.96 2.09
CA HIS A 164 13.78 0.03 3.08
C HIS A 164 13.82 -1.41 2.52
N THR A 165 13.22 -1.63 1.35
CA THR A 165 13.46 -2.82 0.52
C THR A 165 13.85 -2.39 -0.89
N PRO A 166 14.52 -3.26 -1.68
CA PRO A 166 14.84 -2.93 -3.07
C PRO A 166 13.61 -2.83 -3.97
N ALA A 167 12.43 -3.24 -3.50
CA ALA A 167 11.20 -3.27 -4.29
C ALA A 167 10.14 -2.26 -3.82
N CYS A 168 10.47 -1.35 -2.89
CA CYS A 168 9.53 -0.34 -2.43
C CYS A 168 9.04 0.54 -3.58
N MET A 169 7.73 0.80 -3.57
CA MET A 169 7.03 1.70 -4.47
C MET A 169 6.35 2.82 -3.68
N ALA A 170 6.30 3.99 -4.24
CA ALA A 170 5.42 5.07 -3.81
C ALA A 170 4.33 5.30 -4.87
N TYR A 171 3.12 5.65 -4.43
CA TYR A 171 2.00 5.91 -5.32
C TYR A 171 1.55 7.36 -5.20
N LEU A 172 1.65 8.11 -6.29
CA LEU A 172 1.22 9.50 -6.38
C LEU A 172 -0.11 9.59 -7.13
N THR A 173 -1.05 10.33 -6.56
CA THR A 173 -2.28 10.77 -7.23
C THR A 173 -2.53 12.24 -6.93
N GLU A 174 -3.54 12.85 -7.52
CA GLU A 174 -3.86 14.26 -7.31
C GLU A 174 -4.09 14.57 -5.83
N GLY A 175 -3.10 15.21 -5.20
CA GLY A 175 -3.15 15.68 -3.81
C GLY A 175 -2.72 14.67 -2.74
N ALA A 176 -2.30 13.45 -3.10
CA ALA A 176 -1.83 12.46 -2.14
C ALA A 176 -0.63 11.66 -2.66
N LEU A 177 0.34 11.39 -1.77
CA LEU A 177 1.48 10.51 -2.02
C LEU A 177 1.54 9.45 -0.92
N PHE A 178 1.49 8.18 -1.31
CA PHE A 178 1.57 7.02 -0.42
C PHE A 178 2.96 6.42 -0.55
N VAL A 179 3.76 6.55 0.50
CA VAL A 179 5.21 6.26 0.47
C VAL A 179 5.58 4.97 1.20
N GLY A 180 4.60 4.28 1.82
CA GLY A 180 4.89 3.12 2.66
C GLY A 180 5.93 3.43 3.73
N ASP A 181 6.89 2.53 3.88
CA ASP A 181 7.95 2.63 4.88
C ASP A 181 9.15 3.50 4.44
N THR A 182 9.06 4.17 3.30
CA THR A 182 10.11 5.11 2.88
C THR A 182 10.17 6.31 3.81
N LEU A 183 9.01 6.83 4.25
CA LEU A 183 8.94 8.00 5.13
C LEU A 183 7.82 7.84 6.15
N PHE A 184 8.15 8.02 7.42
CA PHE A 184 7.21 8.00 8.55
C PHE A 184 6.78 9.40 8.99
N MET A 185 6.15 9.47 10.15
CA MET A 185 5.80 10.71 10.81
C MET A 185 7.07 11.50 11.18
N PRO A 186 7.01 12.84 11.24
CA PRO A 186 8.18 13.67 11.52
C PRO A 186 8.91 13.35 12.83
N ASP A 187 8.23 12.74 13.78
CA ASP A 187 8.78 12.30 15.07
C ASP A 187 9.33 10.86 15.04
N ALA A 188 9.03 10.09 14.00
CA ALA A 188 9.50 8.72 13.81
C ALA A 188 10.58 8.59 12.72
N GLY A 189 10.65 9.55 11.78
CA GLY A 189 11.63 9.58 10.71
C GLY A 189 11.33 8.60 9.59
N THR A 190 12.20 7.62 9.39
CA THR A 190 12.16 6.69 8.25
C THR A 190 12.34 5.24 8.72
N ALA A 191 11.94 4.27 7.89
CA ALA A 191 12.15 2.86 8.18
C ALA A 191 13.65 2.47 8.15
N ARG A 192 13.92 1.32 8.72
CA ARG A 192 15.23 0.68 8.66
C ARG A 192 15.57 0.26 7.24
N CYS A 193 16.88 0.20 6.93
CA CYS A 193 17.40 -0.27 5.65
C CYS A 193 18.15 -1.62 5.80
N ASP A 194 17.88 -2.35 6.87
CA ASP A 194 18.52 -3.63 7.21
C ASP A 194 17.78 -4.85 6.60
N PHE A 195 16.74 -4.60 5.83
CA PHE A 195 16.08 -5.64 5.05
C PHE A 195 17.07 -6.22 4.00
N PRO A 196 17.09 -7.54 3.77
CA PRO A 196 18.00 -8.15 2.78
C PRO A 196 17.87 -7.50 1.40
N GLY A 197 18.92 -6.76 0.99
CA GLY A 197 18.94 -5.95 -0.23
C GLY A 197 18.47 -4.51 -0.07
N GLY A 198 18.09 -4.07 1.14
CA GLY A 198 17.87 -2.65 1.44
C GLY A 198 19.20 -1.87 1.47
N ASP A 199 19.17 -0.60 1.08
CA ASP A 199 20.32 0.29 1.08
C ASP A 199 19.95 1.69 1.55
N ALA A 200 20.71 2.20 2.54
CA ALA A 200 20.46 3.53 3.09
C ALA A 200 20.73 4.65 2.07
N LEU A 201 21.65 4.47 1.13
CA LEU A 201 21.93 5.47 0.08
C LEU A 201 20.79 5.54 -0.92
N ASP A 202 20.26 4.39 -1.33
CA ASP A 202 19.09 4.31 -2.22
C ASP A 202 17.87 4.99 -1.58
N ARG A 203 17.70 4.82 -0.26
CA ARG A 203 16.61 5.48 0.47
C ARG A 203 16.74 7.00 0.44
N PHE A 204 17.92 7.56 0.72
CA PHE A 204 18.12 9.01 0.65
C PHE A 204 17.80 9.57 -0.73
N ALA A 205 18.19 8.86 -1.80
CA ALA A 205 17.85 9.26 -3.17
C ALA A 205 16.35 9.21 -3.46
N SER A 206 15.59 8.36 -2.79
CA SER A 206 14.14 8.25 -2.94
C SER A 206 13.35 9.31 -2.18
N GLU A 207 13.99 9.99 -1.20
CA GLU A 207 13.37 11.06 -0.40
C GLU A 207 13.52 12.45 -1.04
N GLU A 208 14.38 12.62 -2.05
CA GLU A 208 14.57 13.86 -2.84
C GLU A 208 13.51 14.00 -3.95
#